data_eff712083d52d20bd86a3209cad45bb6
#
_entry.id   eff712083d52d20bd86a3209cad45bb6
#
_cell.length_a   1.000
_cell.length_b   1.000
_cell.length_c   1.000
_cell.angle_alpha   90.00
_cell.angle_beta   90.00
_cell.angle_gamma   90.00
#
_symmetry.space_group_name_H-M   'P 1'
#
loop_
_entity.id
_entity.type
_entity.pdbx_description
1 polymer ?
#
loop_
_entity_poly.entity_id
_entity_poly.type
_entity_poly.pdbx_seq_one_letter_code
_entity_poly.pdbx_strand_id
1 'polypeptide(L)'
;MKKHNAPFGIRFIGFSAREINIFDATFSVEQNREKQYYRLPEYSLQEPDLYLVNADDLKALAILADMEPNNLQPALLVGAPHVELPFATVERPIRWLKLFGALDTLIERRLIMLAKKNSADDALINNVPDRRRRERLDLDLTDPLEYERMRSKSPQADRILVIDEQSTFRDDLAITMAHHVVPVEWVGTPEAAAEVYTQLSISIVLINPRLTQFDPYDLCSTIKQQHDSTRIAVIFLIDKDFAYDHVRARQVECDGFLSRHLDQPQILLALGKFLSLRR
;
A
#
# COMPACT_ATOMS: atom_id res chain seq x y z
N MET A 1 -17.39 -18.49 7.11
CA MET A 1 -16.99 -17.09 6.96
C MET A 1 -15.83 -16.83 7.91
N LYS A 2 -14.61 -16.60 7.41
CA LYS A 2 -13.49 -16.16 8.27
C LYS A 2 -13.81 -14.74 8.72
N LYS A 3 -13.92 -14.51 10.04
CA LYS A 3 -14.07 -13.17 10.61
C LYS A 3 -12.84 -12.37 10.19
N HIS A 4 -13.03 -11.28 9.46
CA HIS A 4 -11.98 -10.29 9.19
C HIS A 4 -11.68 -9.63 10.54
N ASN A 5 -10.61 -10.05 11.19
CA ASN A 5 -10.22 -9.56 12.52
C ASN A 5 -9.18 -8.43 12.44
N ALA A 6 -8.85 -7.99 11.21
CA ALA A 6 -7.93 -6.87 11.02
C ALA A 6 -8.68 -5.54 11.13
N PRO A 7 -8.14 -4.56 11.86
CA PRO A 7 -8.75 -3.24 11.99
C PRO A 7 -8.72 -2.49 10.65
N PHE A 8 -9.75 -1.67 10.39
CA PHE A 8 -9.90 -0.90 9.17
C PHE A 8 -9.14 0.43 9.24
N GLY A 9 -8.33 0.70 8.21
CA GLY A 9 -7.53 1.91 8.10
C GLY A 9 -8.31 3.09 7.53
N ILE A 10 -8.46 4.17 8.30
CA ILE A 10 -9.17 5.38 7.89
C ILE A 10 -8.15 6.50 7.59
N ARG A 11 -8.24 7.10 6.42
CA ARG A 11 -7.48 8.31 6.09
C ARG A 11 -8.28 9.54 6.43
N PHE A 12 -7.70 10.42 7.26
CA PHE A 12 -8.30 11.67 7.69
C PHE A 12 -7.87 12.80 6.76
N ILE A 13 -8.82 13.68 6.39
CA ILE A 13 -8.57 14.83 5.52
C ILE A 13 -9.21 16.08 6.11
N GLY A 14 -8.42 17.13 6.34
CA GLY A 14 -8.89 18.44 6.77
C GLY A 14 -9.22 18.57 8.25
N PHE A 15 -8.77 17.66 9.10
CA PHE A 15 -8.96 17.75 10.55
C PHE A 15 -7.76 18.40 11.23
N SER A 16 -8.01 19.16 12.29
CA SER A 16 -6.98 19.71 13.15
C SER A 16 -6.30 18.61 13.99
N ALA A 17 -5.06 18.85 14.43
CA ALA A 17 -4.33 17.91 15.28
C ALA A 17 -5.09 17.55 16.56
N ARG A 18 -5.85 18.53 17.14
CA ARG A 18 -6.68 18.29 18.30
C ARG A 18 -7.82 17.32 18.03
N GLU A 19 -8.51 17.48 16.91
CA GLU A 19 -9.59 16.57 16.48
C GLU A 19 -9.05 15.18 16.22
N ILE A 20 -7.93 15.09 15.51
CA ILE A 20 -7.23 13.81 15.23
C ILE A 20 -6.92 13.07 16.53
N ASN A 21 -6.37 13.74 17.54
CA ASN A 21 -6.09 13.14 18.83
C ASN A 21 -7.36 12.61 19.54
N ILE A 22 -8.48 13.32 19.41
CA ILE A 22 -9.77 12.88 19.97
C ILE A 22 -10.27 11.62 19.24
N PHE A 23 -10.16 11.56 17.92
CA PHE A 23 -10.52 10.37 17.15
C PHE A 23 -9.60 9.17 17.52
N ASP A 24 -8.28 9.37 17.55
CA ASP A 24 -7.32 8.34 17.91
C ASP A 24 -7.60 7.77 19.31
N ALA A 25 -7.84 8.64 20.29
CA ALA A 25 -8.23 8.24 21.65
C ALA A 25 -9.55 7.44 21.66
N THR A 26 -10.57 7.91 20.92
CA THR A 26 -11.87 7.24 20.86
C THR A 26 -11.76 5.87 20.18
N PHE A 27 -11.04 5.75 19.08
CA PHE A 27 -10.81 4.47 18.41
C PHE A 27 -10.03 3.49 19.31
N SER A 28 -9.09 3.99 20.12
CA SER A 28 -8.35 3.16 21.06
C SER A 28 -9.24 2.64 22.21
N VAL A 29 -10.23 3.40 22.67
CA VAL A 29 -11.17 2.97 23.72
C VAL A 29 -12.16 1.93 23.17
N GLU A 30 -12.58 2.06 21.93
CA GLU A 30 -13.61 1.23 21.28
C GLU A 30 -13.05 -0.07 20.64
N GLN A 31 -11.89 -0.56 21.11
CA GLN A 31 -11.24 -1.78 20.58
C GLN A 31 -12.05 -3.08 20.76
N ASN A 32 -13.06 -3.08 21.63
CA ASN A 32 -13.91 -4.24 21.87
C ASN A 32 -15.08 -4.36 20.87
N ARG A 33 -15.20 -3.44 19.90
CA ARG A 33 -16.22 -3.51 18.86
C ARG A 33 -15.90 -4.63 17.86
N GLU A 34 -16.94 -5.14 17.19
CA GLU A 34 -16.77 -6.14 16.13
C GLU A 34 -15.93 -5.62 14.97
N LYS A 35 -16.11 -4.33 14.61
CA LYS A 35 -15.28 -3.61 13.64
C LYS A 35 -14.42 -2.60 14.39
N GLN A 36 -13.12 -2.73 14.21
CA GLN A 36 -12.12 -1.84 14.81
C GLN A 36 -11.60 -0.89 13.75
N TYR A 37 -11.32 0.33 14.17
CA TYR A 37 -10.85 1.39 13.29
C TYR A 37 -9.55 1.97 13.81
N TYR A 38 -8.68 2.36 12.90
CA TYR A 38 -7.47 3.12 13.23
C TYR A 38 -7.20 4.18 12.18
N ARG A 39 -6.52 5.23 12.58
CA ARG A 39 -6.08 6.27 11.66
C ARG A 39 -4.91 5.76 10.83
N LEU A 40 -5.04 5.86 9.52
CA LEU A 40 -3.95 5.57 8.60
C LEU A 40 -3.05 6.80 8.51
N PRO A 41 -1.74 6.68 8.84
CA PRO A 41 -0.81 7.80 8.71
C PRO A 41 -0.68 8.29 7.26
N GLU A 42 -0.37 9.56 7.09
CA GLU A 42 -0.34 10.23 5.78
C GLU A 42 0.66 9.60 4.80
N TYR A 43 1.81 9.17 5.29
CA TYR A 43 2.90 8.57 4.50
C TYR A 43 2.82 7.04 4.38
N SER A 44 1.73 6.44 4.84
CA SER A 44 1.50 5.01 4.65
C SER A 44 1.20 4.72 3.18
N LEU A 45 1.87 3.70 2.64
CA LEU A 45 1.61 3.16 1.30
C LEU A 45 0.35 2.29 1.27
N GLN A 46 -0.19 1.93 2.43
CA GLN A 46 -1.44 1.20 2.55
C GLN A 46 -2.59 2.04 1.98
N GLU A 47 -3.41 1.41 1.15
CA GLU A 47 -4.65 2.02 0.69
C GLU A 47 -5.65 2.14 1.85
N PRO A 48 -6.33 3.28 2.00
CA PRO A 48 -7.35 3.44 3.02
C PRO A 48 -8.57 2.57 2.74
N ASP A 49 -9.15 2.04 3.80
CA ASP A 49 -10.44 1.34 3.71
C ASP A 49 -11.60 2.33 3.62
N LEU A 50 -11.39 3.56 4.13
CA LEU A 50 -12.37 4.64 4.13
C LEU A 50 -11.67 5.99 4.27
N TYR A 51 -12.24 7.03 3.66
CA TYR A 51 -11.87 8.43 3.88
C TYR A 51 -12.81 9.07 4.90
N LEU A 52 -12.26 9.73 5.92
CA LEU A 52 -13.00 10.59 6.85
C LEU A 52 -12.61 12.05 6.58
N VAL A 53 -13.56 12.88 6.20
CA VAL A 53 -13.29 14.20 5.64
C VAL A 53 -14.02 15.28 6.43
N ASN A 54 -13.32 16.34 6.79
CA ASN A 54 -13.93 17.52 7.38
C ASN A 54 -14.69 18.30 6.32
N ALA A 55 -16.02 18.26 6.38
CA ALA A 55 -16.90 18.91 5.40
C ALA A 55 -16.94 20.44 5.52
N ASP A 56 -16.50 20.98 6.67
CA ASP A 56 -16.44 22.43 6.91
C ASP A 56 -15.16 23.05 6.26
N ASP A 57 -14.23 22.22 5.77
CA ASP A 57 -13.01 22.67 5.11
C ASP A 57 -13.09 22.42 3.59
N LEU A 58 -13.19 23.51 2.81
CA LEU A 58 -13.24 23.43 1.35
C LEU A 58 -11.99 22.81 0.72
N LYS A 59 -10.81 22.97 1.34
CA LYS A 59 -9.58 22.33 0.84
C LYS A 59 -9.66 20.81 1.02
N ALA A 60 -10.22 20.35 2.13
CA ALA A 60 -10.41 18.92 2.37
C ALA A 60 -11.37 18.30 1.33
N LEU A 61 -12.43 19.01 0.97
CA LEU A 61 -13.36 18.56 -0.08
C LEU A 61 -12.71 18.53 -1.46
N ALA A 62 -11.83 19.49 -1.78
CA ALA A 62 -11.06 19.47 -3.02
C ALA A 62 -10.09 18.27 -3.08
N ILE A 63 -9.36 18.00 -2.00
CA ILE A 63 -8.49 16.83 -1.88
C ILE A 63 -9.31 15.52 -2.05
N LEU A 64 -10.50 15.45 -1.44
CA LEU A 64 -11.36 14.28 -1.60
C LEU A 64 -11.78 14.07 -3.06
N ALA A 65 -12.09 15.15 -3.79
CA ALA A 65 -12.45 15.07 -5.20
C ALA A 65 -11.31 14.48 -6.04
N ASP A 66 -10.07 14.87 -5.78
CA ASP A 66 -8.88 14.34 -6.46
C ASP A 66 -8.61 12.86 -6.12
N MET A 67 -9.08 12.38 -4.96
CA MET A 67 -8.95 10.97 -4.54
C MET A 67 -9.97 10.04 -5.20
N GLU A 68 -10.98 10.56 -5.90
CA GLU A 68 -12.02 9.80 -6.59
C GLU A 68 -12.65 8.67 -5.74
N PRO A 69 -13.24 9.00 -4.56
CA PRO A 69 -13.80 7.99 -3.67
C PRO A 69 -14.88 7.17 -4.35
N ASN A 70 -14.90 5.89 -4.07
CA ASN A 70 -15.80 4.93 -4.70
C ASN A 70 -16.32 3.89 -3.70
N ASN A 71 -17.07 2.89 -4.15
CA ASN A 71 -17.62 1.87 -3.27
C ASN A 71 -16.58 0.95 -2.60
N LEU A 72 -15.34 0.90 -3.12
CA LEU A 72 -14.23 0.17 -2.52
C LEU A 72 -13.42 1.03 -1.54
N GLN A 73 -13.46 2.35 -1.72
CA GLN A 73 -12.84 3.35 -0.87
C GLN A 73 -13.86 4.46 -0.60
N PRO A 74 -14.90 4.17 0.21
CA PRO A 74 -15.97 5.13 0.48
C PRO A 74 -15.49 6.31 1.31
N ALA A 75 -16.23 7.43 1.23
CA ALA A 75 -16.00 8.61 2.04
C ALA A 75 -17.15 8.85 3.01
N LEU A 76 -16.79 9.32 4.23
CA LEU A 76 -17.71 9.84 5.24
C LEU A 76 -17.36 11.28 5.53
N LEU A 77 -18.32 12.17 5.39
CA LEU A 77 -18.18 13.60 5.70
C LEU A 77 -18.54 13.89 7.16
N VAL A 78 -17.78 14.76 7.81
CA VAL A 78 -18.05 15.25 9.16
C VAL A 78 -18.22 16.76 9.13
N GLY A 79 -19.38 17.26 9.52
CA GLY A 79 -19.74 18.68 9.44
C GLY A 79 -20.86 18.93 8.45
N ALA A 80 -21.03 20.19 8.05
CA ALA A 80 -22.07 20.62 7.11
C ALA A 80 -21.42 21.08 5.78
N PRO A 81 -21.43 20.25 4.73
CA PRO A 81 -20.88 20.67 3.45
C PRO A 81 -21.72 21.81 2.86
N HIS A 82 -21.06 22.82 2.28
CA HIS A 82 -21.73 23.94 1.61
C HIS A 82 -22.42 23.56 0.29
N VAL A 83 -22.12 22.36 -0.22
CA VAL A 83 -22.64 21.81 -1.48
C VAL A 83 -23.16 20.40 -1.20
N GLU A 84 -24.28 20.03 -1.79
CA GLU A 84 -24.77 18.65 -1.72
C GLU A 84 -23.79 17.70 -2.42
N LEU A 85 -23.28 16.74 -1.67
CA LEU A 85 -22.34 15.74 -2.14
C LEU A 85 -22.94 14.34 -1.96
N PRO A 86 -22.65 13.39 -2.84
CA PRO A 86 -23.23 12.03 -2.80
C PRO A 86 -22.62 11.13 -1.73
N PHE A 87 -22.17 11.71 -0.62
CA PHE A 87 -21.51 10.99 0.47
C PHE A 87 -22.34 11.01 1.75
N ALA A 88 -22.19 9.96 2.55
CA ALA A 88 -22.77 9.93 3.89
C ALA A 88 -22.18 11.06 4.75
N THR A 89 -23.00 11.69 5.58
CA THR A 89 -22.60 12.85 6.40
C THR A 89 -22.98 12.64 7.85
N VAL A 90 -22.07 13.02 8.76
CA VAL A 90 -22.30 13.08 10.20
C VAL A 90 -22.16 14.53 10.64
N GLU A 91 -23.24 15.11 11.17
CA GLU A 91 -23.29 16.48 11.62
C GLU A 91 -22.46 16.73 12.89
N ARG A 92 -21.99 17.94 13.07
CA ARG A 92 -21.38 18.43 14.33
C ARG A 92 -22.46 18.98 15.28
N PRO A 93 -22.37 18.77 16.61
CA PRO A 93 -21.30 18.06 17.32
C PRO A 93 -21.34 16.55 17.07
N ILE A 94 -20.16 15.94 16.94
CA ILE A 94 -20.02 14.53 16.62
C ILE A 94 -20.63 13.67 17.72
N ARG A 95 -21.64 12.88 17.36
CA ARG A 95 -22.20 11.84 18.22
C ARG A 95 -21.53 10.51 17.85
N TRP A 96 -20.66 10.00 18.71
CA TRP A 96 -19.84 8.82 18.44
C TRP A 96 -20.64 7.60 17.96
N LEU A 97 -21.80 7.36 18.58
CA LEU A 97 -22.67 6.26 18.17
C LEU A 97 -23.14 6.40 16.71
N LYS A 98 -23.48 7.62 16.27
CA LYS A 98 -23.86 7.89 14.88
C LYS A 98 -22.67 7.75 13.95
N LEU A 99 -21.48 8.23 14.35
CA LEU A 99 -20.26 8.11 13.59
C LEU A 99 -19.91 6.63 13.35
N PHE A 100 -19.83 5.83 14.40
CA PHE A 100 -19.53 4.40 14.29
C PHE A 100 -20.58 3.66 13.46
N GLY A 101 -21.86 3.98 13.61
CA GLY A 101 -22.92 3.40 12.79
C GLY A 101 -22.77 3.70 11.29
N ALA A 102 -22.35 4.93 10.95
CA ALA A 102 -22.06 5.31 9.57
C ALA A 102 -20.81 4.59 9.03
N LEU A 103 -19.73 4.52 9.82
CA LEU A 103 -18.51 3.78 9.48
C LEU A 103 -18.82 2.31 9.23
N ASP A 104 -19.53 1.66 10.16
CA ASP A 104 -19.91 0.24 10.07
C ASP A 104 -20.71 -0.04 8.78
N THR A 105 -21.66 0.85 8.44
CA THR A 105 -22.48 0.73 7.22
C THR A 105 -21.65 0.85 5.95
N LEU A 106 -20.71 1.79 5.89
CA LEU A 106 -19.85 1.99 4.72
C LEU A 106 -18.89 0.81 4.54
N ILE A 107 -18.30 0.32 5.61
CA ILE A 107 -17.41 -0.86 5.59
C ILE A 107 -18.18 -2.12 5.18
N GLU A 108 -19.40 -2.32 5.64
CA GLU A 108 -20.23 -3.45 5.19
C GLU A 108 -20.47 -3.42 3.68
N ARG A 109 -20.84 -2.25 3.15
CA ARG A 109 -21.03 -2.08 1.70
C ARG A 109 -19.74 -2.38 0.94
N ARG A 110 -18.61 -1.87 1.43
CA ARG A 110 -17.27 -2.15 0.86
C ARG A 110 -16.97 -3.65 0.84
N LEU A 111 -17.18 -4.36 1.95
CA LEU A 111 -16.93 -5.80 2.05
C LEU A 111 -17.81 -6.61 1.08
N ILE A 112 -19.08 -6.23 0.91
CA ILE A 112 -19.98 -6.85 -0.07
C ILE A 112 -19.46 -6.63 -1.50
N MET A 113 -18.97 -5.44 -1.82
CA MET A 113 -18.43 -5.12 -3.15
C MET A 113 -17.11 -5.85 -3.43
N LEU A 114 -16.23 -5.97 -2.43
CA LEU A 114 -15.00 -6.77 -2.52
C LEU A 114 -15.31 -8.26 -2.76
N ALA A 115 -16.28 -8.81 -2.04
CA ALA A 115 -16.71 -10.20 -2.23
C ALA A 115 -17.26 -10.44 -3.66
N LYS A 116 -18.04 -9.50 -4.19
CA LYS A 116 -18.54 -9.56 -5.58
C LYS A 116 -17.42 -9.47 -6.61
N LYS A 117 -16.44 -8.59 -6.39
CA LYS A 117 -15.29 -8.43 -7.29
C LYS A 117 -14.47 -9.71 -7.33
N ASN A 118 -14.11 -10.28 -6.18
CA ASN A 118 -13.35 -11.52 -6.10
C ASN A 118 -14.08 -12.69 -6.79
N SER A 119 -15.41 -12.79 -6.60
CA SER A 119 -16.22 -13.81 -7.27
C SER A 119 -16.28 -13.63 -8.79
N ALA A 120 -16.23 -12.39 -9.28
CA ALA A 120 -16.19 -12.09 -10.71
C ALA A 120 -14.81 -12.39 -11.31
N ASP A 121 -13.74 -12.07 -10.59
CA ASP A 121 -12.36 -12.35 -11.01
C ASP A 121 -12.11 -13.87 -11.04
N ASP A 122 -12.58 -14.64 -10.06
CA ASP A 122 -12.53 -16.10 -10.04
C ASP A 122 -13.33 -16.73 -11.21
N ALA A 123 -14.47 -16.16 -11.56
CA ALA A 123 -15.29 -16.63 -12.69
C ALA A 123 -14.61 -16.35 -14.04
N LEU A 124 -13.88 -15.24 -14.15
CA LEU A 124 -13.10 -14.90 -15.35
C LEU A 124 -11.89 -15.81 -15.51
N ILE A 125 -11.19 -16.16 -14.43
CA ILE A 125 -10.03 -17.07 -14.44
C ILE A 125 -10.45 -18.48 -14.88
N ASN A 126 -11.62 -18.95 -14.44
CA ASN A 126 -12.14 -20.28 -14.79
C ASN A 126 -12.71 -20.36 -16.21
N ASN A 127 -12.94 -19.24 -16.88
CA ASN A 127 -13.63 -19.21 -18.19
C ASN A 127 -12.75 -18.70 -19.34
N VAL A 128 -11.44 -18.52 -19.13
CA VAL A 128 -10.51 -18.20 -20.22
C VAL A 128 -10.07 -19.53 -20.86
N PRO A 129 -10.59 -19.90 -22.05
CA PRO A 129 -9.98 -20.98 -22.80
C PRO A 129 -8.52 -20.56 -23.06
N ASP A 130 -7.58 -21.45 -22.80
CA ASP A 130 -6.15 -21.27 -23.01
C ASP A 130 -5.87 -20.90 -24.49
N ARG A 131 -6.17 -19.68 -24.84
CA ARG A 131 -5.72 -19.07 -26.07
C ARG A 131 -4.37 -18.48 -25.78
N ARG A 132 -3.33 -19.32 -25.91
CA ARG A 132 -1.97 -18.87 -26.08
C ARG A 132 -1.93 -17.85 -27.19
N ARG A 133 -2.16 -16.58 -26.88
CA ARG A 133 -1.74 -15.46 -27.71
C ARG A 133 -0.22 -15.38 -27.53
N ARG A 134 0.49 -16.28 -28.21
CA ARG A 134 1.81 -15.93 -28.69
C ARG A 134 1.56 -14.76 -29.63
N GLU A 135 2.01 -13.58 -29.26
CA GLU A 135 2.25 -12.55 -30.25
C GLU A 135 3.09 -13.24 -31.33
N ARG A 136 2.52 -13.43 -32.48
CA ARG A 136 3.29 -13.74 -33.67
C ARG A 136 4.10 -12.49 -33.93
N LEU A 137 5.31 -12.47 -33.43
CA LEU A 137 6.37 -11.63 -33.97
C LEU A 137 6.45 -12.08 -35.43
N ASP A 138 6.11 -11.19 -36.36
CA ASP A 138 6.37 -11.37 -37.76
C ASP A 138 7.89 -11.42 -37.93
N LEU A 139 8.44 -12.62 -37.84
CA LEU A 139 9.89 -12.92 -37.90
C LEU A 139 10.52 -12.52 -39.26
N ASP A 140 9.69 -12.18 -40.25
CA ASP A 140 10.15 -11.81 -41.59
C ASP A 140 10.55 -10.34 -41.74
N LEU A 141 10.36 -9.48 -40.71
CA LEU A 141 10.58 -8.03 -40.82
C LEU A 141 11.60 -7.47 -39.79
N THR A 142 12.14 -8.28 -38.91
CA THR A 142 13.08 -7.80 -37.86
C THR A 142 14.48 -8.28 -38.14
N ASP A 143 15.44 -7.35 -38.22
CA ASP A 143 16.87 -7.65 -38.30
C ASP A 143 17.25 -8.59 -37.14
N PRO A 144 17.94 -9.73 -37.40
CA PRO A 144 18.38 -10.66 -36.35
C PRO A 144 19.14 -10.00 -35.21
N LEU A 145 19.91 -8.96 -35.50
CA LEU A 145 20.64 -8.16 -34.48
C LEU A 145 19.69 -7.29 -33.61
N GLU A 146 18.59 -6.82 -34.17
CA GLU A 146 17.59 -6.06 -33.46
C GLU A 146 16.72 -6.99 -32.58
N TYR A 147 16.44 -8.18 -33.07
CA TYR A 147 15.79 -9.24 -32.31
C TYR A 147 16.67 -9.73 -31.14
N GLU A 148 17.95 -9.92 -31.32
CA GLU A 148 18.87 -10.23 -30.21
C GLU A 148 18.99 -9.08 -29.21
N ARG A 149 18.98 -7.82 -29.66
CA ARG A 149 18.91 -6.64 -28.77
C ARG A 149 17.59 -6.54 -28.02
N MET A 150 16.46 -6.87 -28.64
CA MET A 150 15.16 -6.94 -27.97
C MET A 150 15.08 -8.11 -27.00
N ARG A 151 15.70 -9.23 -27.33
CA ARG A 151 15.76 -10.41 -26.46
C ARG A 151 16.75 -10.24 -25.31
N SER A 152 17.86 -9.54 -25.51
CA SER A 152 18.81 -9.18 -24.44
C SER A 152 18.29 -8.05 -23.54
N LYS A 153 17.34 -7.25 -24.01
CA LYS A 153 16.45 -6.40 -23.19
C LYS A 153 15.24 -7.22 -22.71
N SER A 154 15.47 -8.42 -22.16
CA SER A 154 14.49 -8.99 -21.25
C SER A 154 14.14 -7.89 -20.24
N PRO A 155 12.86 -7.55 -20.03
CA PRO A 155 12.50 -6.64 -18.94
C PRO A 155 13.19 -7.24 -17.72
N GLN A 156 14.13 -6.50 -17.15
CA GLN A 156 14.80 -6.90 -15.92
C GLN A 156 13.68 -7.26 -14.96
N ALA A 157 13.59 -8.55 -14.60
CA ALA A 157 12.50 -9.02 -13.78
C ALA A 157 12.53 -8.22 -12.48
N ASP A 158 11.45 -7.52 -12.19
CA ASP A 158 11.30 -6.81 -10.92
C ASP A 158 11.66 -7.76 -9.78
N ARG A 159 12.43 -7.28 -8.82
CA ARG A 159 12.92 -8.06 -7.70
C ARG A 159 12.79 -7.26 -6.42
N ILE A 160 12.39 -7.91 -5.34
CA ILE A 160 12.24 -7.30 -4.02
C ILE A 160 13.36 -7.80 -3.13
N LEU A 161 14.02 -6.88 -2.42
CA LEU A 161 14.99 -7.21 -1.37
C LEU A 161 14.42 -6.83 -0.01
N VAL A 162 14.43 -7.77 0.92
CA VAL A 162 14.03 -7.55 2.33
C VAL A 162 15.28 -7.54 3.20
N ILE A 163 15.48 -6.46 3.93
CA ILE A 163 16.57 -6.30 4.91
C ILE A 163 15.96 -6.39 6.30
N ASP A 164 16.13 -7.54 6.94
CA ASP A 164 15.52 -7.86 8.23
C ASP A 164 16.33 -8.94 8.97
N GLU A 165 16.34 -8.93 10.30
CA GLU A 165 16.98 -9.98 11.10
C GLU A 165 16.36 -11.35 10.88
N GLN A 166 15.05 -11.40 10.59
CA GLN A 166 14.29 -12.63 10.41
C GLN A 166 13.73 -12.75 8.99
N SER A 167 13.79 -13.96 8.45
CA SER A 167 13.28 -14.25 7.11
C SER A 167 11.75 -14.37 7.03
N THR A 168 11.03 -14.41 8.14
CA THR A 168 9.59 -14.71 8.21
C THR A 168 8.75 -13.80 7.30
N PHE A 169 9.00 -12.50 7.34
CA PHE A 169 8.27 -11.56 6.47
C PHE A 169 8.59 -11.80 4.99
N ARG A 170 9.83 -12.14 4.66
CA ARG A 170 10.22 -12.50 3.28
C ARG A 170 9.50 -13.76 2.81
N ASP A 171 9.36 -14.75 3.67
CA ASP A 171 8.72 -16.02 3.29
C ASP A 171 7.23 -15.80 2.98
N ASP A 172 6.52 -15.03 3.80
CA ASP A 172 5.13 -14.64 3.58
C ASP A 172 4.97 -13.79 2.32
N LEU A 173 5.89 -12.85 2.09
CA LEU A 173 5.90 -12.01 0.90
C LEU A 173 6.20 -12.83 -0.36
N ALA A 174 7.11 -13.79 -0.31
CA ALA A 174 7.45 -14.66 -1.44
C ALA A 174 6.25 -15.51 -1.87
N ILE A 175 5.46 -16.02 -0.93
CA ILE A 175 4.20 -16.73 -1.22
C ILE A 175 3.22 -15.78 -1.93
N THR A 176 3.09 -14.56 -1.45
CA THR A 176 2.20 -13.54 -2.03
C THR A 176 2.62 -13.14 -3.44
N MET A 177 3.92 -13.02 -3.69
CA MET A 177 4.50 -12.59 -4.98
C MET A 177 4.67 -13.75 -6.00
N ALA A 178 4.52 -15.00 -5.58
CA ALA A 178 4.74 -16.17 -6.43
C ALA A 178 3.89 -16.15 -7.70
N HIS A 179 2.63 -15.73 -7.63
CA HIS A 179 1.73 -15.63 -8.78
C HIS A 179 2.14 -14.54 -9.80
N HIS A 180 2.90 -13.55 -9.38
CA HIS A 180 3.38 -12.44 -10.21
C HIS A 180 4.80 -12.68 -10.75
N VAL A 181 5.42 -13.80 -10.37
CA VAL A 181 6.79 -14.18 -10.78
C VAL A 181 7.82 -13.12 -10.37
N VAL A 182 7.62 -12.46 -9.22
CA VAL A 182 8.54 -11.49 -8.64
C VAL A 182 9.37 -12.17 -7.57
N PRO A 183 10.70 -12.37 -7.77
CA PRO A 183 11.56 -12.96 -6.77
C PRO A 183 11.71 -12.04 -5.54
N VAL A 184 11.74 -12.66 -4.36
CA VAL A 184 11.94 -11.96 -3.09
C VAL A 184 13.21 -12.48 -2.43
N GLU A 185 14.22 -11.65 -2.37
CA GLU A 185 15.51 -11.92 -1.73
C GLU A 185 15.47 -11.44 -0.28
N TRP A 186 16.36 -11.98 0.54
CA TRP A 186 16.50 -11.60 1.94
C TRP A 186 17.94 -11.50 2.35
N VAL A 187 18.23 -10.50 3.17
CA VAL A 187 19.53 -10.35 3.83
C VAL A 187 19.33 -9.91 5.29
N GLY A 188 20.20 -10.41 6.17
CA GLY A 188 20.15 -10.08 7.59
C GLY A 188 20.92 -8.81 7.96
N THR A 189 21.78 -8.32 7.08
CA THR A 189 22.65 -7.17 7.35
C THR A 189 22.75 -6.22 6.15
N PRO A 190 23.03 -4.93 6.38
CA PRO A 190 23.22 -3.95 5.29
C PRO A 190 24.42 -4.25 4.41
N GLU A 191 25.48 -4.84 4.96
CA GLU A 191 26.68 -5.18 4.20
C GLU A 191 26.36 -6.27 3.15
N ALA A 192 25.60 -7.29 3.56
CA ALA A 192 25.13 -8.32 2.63
C ALA A 192 24.18 -7.72 1.58
N ALA A 193 23.43 -6.66 1.90
CA ALA A 193 22.60 -5.97 0.94
C ALA A 193 23.42 -5.32 -0.17
N ALA A 194 24.58 -4.72 0.15
CA ALA A 194 25.46 -4.10 -0.84
C ALA A 194 25.97 -5.11 -1.88
N GLU A 195 26.25 -6.35 -1.46
CA GLU A 195 26.63 -7.42 -2.39
C GLU A 195 25.47 -7.80 -3.32
N VAL A 196 24.25 -7.88 -2.80
CA VAL A 196 23.06 -8.22 -3.58
C VAL A 196 22.75 -7.15 -4.63
N TYR A 197 22.89 -5.85 -4.29
CA TYR A 197 22.68 -4.76 -5.27
C TYR A 197 23.65 -4.79 -6.45
N THR A 198 24.87 -5.23 -6.22
CA THR A 198 25.87 -5.30 -7.30
C THR A 198 25.61 -6.46 -8.27
N GLN A 199 24.95 -7.50 -7.81
CA GLN A 199 24.73 -8.73 -8.58
C GLN A 199 23.33 -8.81 -9.21
N LEU A 200 22.32 -8.19 -8.58
CA LEU A 200 20.93 -8.33 -8.95
C LEU A 200 20.27 -6.97 -9.18
N SER A 201 19.39 -6.89 -10.18
CA SER A 201 18.51 -5.74 -10.37
C SER A 201 17.40 -5.76 -9.34
N ILE A 202 17.44 -4.83 -8.39
CA ILE A 202 16.42 -4.67 -7.35
C ILE A 202 15.51 -3.51 -7.74
N SER A 203 14.20 -3.70 -7.69
CA SER A 203 13.18 -2.66 -7.91
C SER A 203 12.66 -2.08 -6.61
N ILE A 204 12.55 -2.91 -5.57
CA ILE A 204 12.06 -2.49 -4.24
C ILE A 204 13.00 -3.01 -3.16
N VAL A 205 13.31 -2.16 -2.19
CA VAL A 205 13.98 -2.51 -0.95
C VAL A 205 13.04 -2.27 0.23
N LEU A 206 12.81 -3.31 1.01
CA LEU A 206 12.02 -3.25 2.23
C LEU A 206 12.98 -3.32 3.42
N ILE A 207 13.01 -2.31 4.25
CA ILE A 207 13.94 -2.21 5.39
C ILE A 207 13.17 -2.31 6.70
N ASN A 208 13.59 -3.24 7.57
CA ASN A 208 13.16 -3.22 8.96
C ASN A 208 13.92 -2.11 9.73
N PRO A 209 13.26 -1.03 10.16
CA PRO A 209 13.94 0.07 10.83
C PRO A 209 14.33 -0.23 12.29
N ARG A 210 13.99 -1.40 12.82
CA ARG A 210 14.39 -1.85 14.18
C ARG A 210 15.73 -2.56 14.22
N LEU A 211 16.39 -2.75 13.10
CA LEU A 211 17.74 -3.29 13.07
C LEU A 211 18.67 -2.38 13.87
N THR A 212 19.25 -2.90 14.96
CA THR A 212 20.00 -2.11 15.95
C THR A 212 21.40 -1.72 15.50
N GLN A 213 21.88 -2.27 14.41
CA GLN A 213 23.27 -2.12 13.95
C GLN A 213 23.49 -0.88 13.05
N PHE A 214 22.43 -0.21 12.61
CA PHE A 214 22.54 0.95 11.70
C PHE A 214 21.29 1.85 11.76
N ASP A 215 21.45 3.09 11.29
CA ASP A 215 20.31 4.01 11.11
C ASP A 215 19.59 3.70 9.79
N PRO A 216 18.29 3.39 9.81
CA PRO A 216 17.55 3.04 8.61
C PRO A 216 17.46 4.18 7.57
N TYR A 217 17.50 5.44 8.02
CA TYR A 217 17.51 6.60 7.14
C TYR A 217 18.84 6.77 6.41
N ASP A 218 19.96 6.52 7.11
CA ASP A 218 21.30 6.56 6.51
C ASP A 218 21.45 5.43 5.47
N LEU A 219 20.92 4.25 5.76
CA LEU A 219 20.88 3.15 4.79
C LEU A 219 20.04 3.50 3.56
N CYS A 220 18.86 4.10 3.76
CA CYS A 220 18.02 4.58 2.67
C CYS A 220 18.78 5.58 1.77
N SER A 221 19.44 6.56 2.38
CA SER A 221 20.27 7.53 1.67
C SER A 221 21.38 6.86 0.85
N THR A 222 22.08 5.89 1.44
CA THR A 222 23.16 5.15 0.78
C THR A 222 22.64 4.39 -0.44
N ILE A 223 21.51 3.70 -0.33
CA ILE A 223 20.88 2.97 -1.44
C ILE A 223 20.48 3.92 -2.56
N LYS A 224 19.85 5.06 -2.22
CA LYS A 224 19.41 6.05 -3.19
C LYS A 224 20.57 6.73 -3.92
N GLN A 225 21.71 6.93 -3.26
CA GLN A 225 22.91 7.55 -3.85
C GLN A 225 23.71 6.59 -4.76
N GLN A 226 23.76 5.30 -4.43
CA GLN A 226 24.54 4.32 -5.18
C GLN A 226 23.89 3.92 -6.51
N HIS A 227 22.58 4.04 -6.60
CA HIS A 227 21.84 3.72 -7.80
C HIS A 227 21.19 4.97 -8.33
N ASP A 228 21.26 5.17 -9.65
CA ASP A 228 20.57 6.26 -10.35
C ASP A 228 19.15 6.37 -9.79
N SER A 229 18.93 7.36 -8.94
CA SER A 229 17.95 7.43 -7.85
C SER A 229 16.47 7.26 -8.25
N THR A 230 16.21 7.10 -9.54
CA THR A 230 14.85 7.03 -10.09
C THR A 230 14.28 5.59 -10.19
N ARG A 231 15.06 4.55 -9.86
CA ARG A 231 14.66 3.17 -10.16
C ARG A 231 14.38 2.27 -8.96
N ILE A 232 14.93 2.56 -7.78
CA ILE A 232 14.73 1.71 -6.60
C ILE A 232 13.80 2.39 -5.61
N ALA A 233 12.67 1.74 -5.31
CA ALA A 233 11.80 2.18 -4.23
C ALA A 233 12.33 1.65 -2.89
N VAL A 234 12.54 2.54 -1.90
CA VAL A 234 12.97 2.20 -0.54
C VAL A 234 11.83 2.44 0.43
N ILE A 235 11.37 1.37 1.08
CA ILE A 235 10.17 1.36 1.91
C ILE A 235 10.50 0.78 3.28
N PHE A 236 10.07 1.43 4.36
CA PHE A 236 10.26 0.90 5.71
C PHE A 236 9.13 -0.06 6.09
N LEU A 237 9.50 -1.20 6.69
CA LEU A 237 8.57 -2.16 7.27
C LEU A 237 8.40 -1.84 8.75
N ILE A 238 7.31 -1.16 9.12
CA ILE A 238 7.10 -0.70 10.47
C ILE A 238 6.10 -1.55 11.24
N ASP A 239 6.32 -1.65 12.54
CA ASP A 239 5.36 -2.12 13.51
C ASP A 239 4.60 -0.94 14.13
N LYS A 240 3.53 -1.22 14.88
CA LYS A 240 2.66 -0.20 15.49
C LYS A 240 3.40 0.80 16.37
N ASP A 241 4.50 0.36 17.00
CA ASP A 241 5.25 1.15 18.00
C ASP A 241 6.42 1.94 17.39
N PHE A 242 6.64 1.84 16.08
CA PHE A 242 7.72 2.57 15.42
C PHE A 242 7.29 4.00 15.07
N ALA A 243 8.01 4.98 15.58
CA ALA A 243 7.80 6.40 15.27
C ALA A 243 8.50 6.73 13.92
N TYR A 244 7.72 6.79 12.87
CA TYR A 244 8.20 7.19 11.54
C TYR A 244 8.45 8.70 11.48
N ASP A 245 9.72 9.09 11.27
CA ASP A 245 10.11 10.48 11.09
C ASP A 245 9.98 10.88 9.61
N HIS A 246 8.87 11.52 9.27
CA HIS A 246 8.56 11.94 7.90
C HIS A 246 9.49 13.04 7.38
N VAL A 247 10.09 13.84 8.26
CA VAL A 247 11.02 14.91 7.87
C VAL A 247 12.34 14.28 7.40
N ARG A 248 12.90 13.39 8.19
CA ARG A 248 14.10 12.64 7.80
C ARG A 248 13.84 11.75 6.58
N ALA A 249 12.71 11.05 6.54
CA ALA A 249 12.34 10.21 5.41
C ALA A 249 12.30 10.99 4.08
N ARG A 250 11.76 12.20 4.09
CA ARG A 250 11.76 13.07 2.90
C ARG A 250 13.16 13.55 2.51
N GLN A 251 14.03 13.82 3.49
CA GLN A 251 15.41 14.25 3.23
C GLN A 251 16.23 13.15 2.54
N VAL A 252 15.99 11.89 2.86
CA VAL A 252 16.67 10.73 2.29
C VAL A 252 15.91 10.08 1.12
N GLU A 253 14.86 10.74 0.62
CA GLU A 253 14.04 10.29 -0.51
C GLU A 253 13.41 8.90 -0.29
N CYS A 254 13.05 8.56 0.98
CA CYS A 254 12.32 7.34 1.28
C CYS A 254 10.91 7.41 0.67
N ASP A 255 10.49 6.34 -0.02
CA ASP A 255 9.21 6.30 -0.74
C ASP A 255 8.00 6.09 0.19
N GLY A 256 8.24 5.76 1.45
CA GLY A 256 7.19 5.61 2.46
C GLY A 256 7.39 4.42 3.38
N PHE A 257 6.31 3.96 3.97
CA PHE A 257 6.35 2.79 4.83
C PHE A 257 5.14 1.86 4.65
N LEU A 258 5.32 0.60 5.03
CA LEU A 258 4.29 -0.42 5.12
C LEU A 258 4.24 -0.99 6.53
N SER A 259 3.04 -1.27 7.03
CA SER A 259 2.89 -2.06 8.24
C SER A 259 3.17 -3.54 7.94
N ARG A 260 3.89 -4.22 8.83
CA ARG A 260 4.17 -5.66 8.73
C ARG A 260 2.92 -6.55 8.85
N HIS A 261 1.86 -6.00 9.44
CA HIS A 261 0.62 -6.74 9.74
C HIS A 261 -0.46 -6.59 8.67
N LEU A 262 -0.10 -6.11 7.48
CA LEU A 262 -1.01 -6.02 6.34
C LEU A 262 -1.37 -7.41 5.82
N ASP A 263 -2.58 -7.56 5.32
CA ASP A 263 -2.98 -8.74 4.58
C ASP A 263 -2.37 -8.77 3.17
N GLN A 264 -2.34 -9.95 2.54
CA GLN A 264 -1.73 -10.14 1.22
C GLN A 264 -2.28 -9.20 0.14
N PRO A 265 -3.60 -8.96 0.01
CA PRO A 265 -4.13 -8.01 -0.97
C PRO A 265 -3.64 -6.57 -0.76
N GLN A 266 -3.53 -6.12 0.49
CA GLN A 266 -3.05 -4.77 0.80
C GLN A 266 -1.57 -4.60 0.47
N ILE A 267 -0.75 -5.63 0.73
CA ILE A 267 0.67 -5.65 0.36
C ILE A 267 0.81 -5.57 -1.17
N LEU A 268 0.06 -6.38 -1.92
CA LEU A 268 0.09 -6.37 -3.38
C LEU A 268 -0.30 -5.01 -3.96
N LEU A 269 -1.34 -4.38 -3.43
CA LEU A 269 -1.76 -3.05 -3.86
C LEU A 269 -0.69 -1.98 -3.58
N ALA A 270 -0.06 -2.03 -2.41
CA ALA A 270 0.95 -1.07 -2.02
C ALA A 270 2.23 -1.21 -2.86
N LEU A 271 2.74 -2.44 -3.03
CA LEU A 271 3.97 -2.71 -3.78
C LEU A 271 3.75 -2.66 -5.30
N GLY A 272 2.53 -2.94 -5.77
CA GLY A 272 2.17 -2.89 -7.19
C GLY A 272 2.34 -1.52 -7.84
N LYS A 273 2.45 -0.44 -7.05
CA LYS A 273 2.76 0.92 -7.53
C LYS A 273 4.20 1.04 -8.03
N PHE A 274 5.10 0.19 -7.56
CA PHE A 274 6.53 0.20 -7.85
C PHE A 274 6.98 -0.98 -8.71
N LEU A 275 6.08 -1.92 -9.01
CA LEU A 275 6.36 -3.13 -9.76
C LEU A 275 5.58 -3.13 -11.07
N SER A 276 6.22 -3.58 -12.13
CA SER A 276 5.56 -3.87 -13.41
C SER A 276 4.87 -5.24 -13.32
N LEU A 277 3.86 -5.36 -12.45
CA LEU A 277 3.16 -6.63 -12.26
C LEU A 277 2.50 -7.07 -13.56
N ARG A 278 2.81 -8.25 -14.03
CA ARG A 278 2.09 -8.88 -15.14
C ARG A 278 0.68 -9.21 -14.67
N ARG A 279 -0.31 -8.61 -15.32
CA ARG A 279 -1.74 -8.92 -15.11
C ARG A 279 -2.09 -10.26 -15.74
#